data_051604dbb4c21e9e8123d95722015803
#
_entry.id   051604dbb4c21e9e8123d95722015803
#
_cell.length_a   1.000
_cell.length_b   1.000
_cell.length_c   1.000
_cell.angle_alpha   90.00
_cell.angle_beta   90.00
_cell.angle_gamma   90.00
#
_symmetry.space_group_name_H-M   'P 1'
#
loop_
_entity.id
_entity.type
_entity.pdbx_description
1 polymer ?
#
loop_
_entity_poly.entity_id
_entity_poly.type
_entity_poly.pdbx_seq_one_letter_code
_entity_poly.pdbx_strand_id
1 'polypeptide(L)'
;MSASDSPAPAPADATAHAETRKLERTMKPAWVFAIALGSAVGWGAFILPVEWLADGGTAGALIGFAIGTVLMAIIAVSYGLVIRALPVTGGELSFTLHAFGRYASFVVGWFLALAYACIIALNASAMTLVFRQLFPSVMERGYLYTIAGWDIHAPEVVVALAAMIIAGALNASGAALSGRFQFYACVIMMAAVAIILVWTAVLYLQNPVPLYRGFPAEVSPLAAIAVMVAFAPWAFVGFDNVPQAAGEFNFSPKKAMGLIVAAIFASGAIYLTMILVTSVAASHAGGSVDGSVWATADAITAMLGPVGRALVVIAVFMGVITGLNGFTVSASRILMTMGRARMLPPVLGRVSHRFGTPVVAVTAAILIASPSPFFGRSALLWIVDMTSVGVTVAYFVTCLVAFKIAEEDGWSPGKTKLAKVIAIVGAVLSVGFLLLLIVPGSPGALATEPLIALAAWVVLGIVFFVLRKPTVDEMPEEQLEQVILEG
;
A
#
# COMPACT_ATOMS: atom_id res chain seq x y z
N MET A 1 77.34 18.00 4.20
CA MET A 1 76.42 16.90 4.06
C MET A 1 75.14 17.33 4.76
N SER A 2 74.23 17.85 3.98
CA SER A 2 72.94 18.38 4.42
C SER A 2 71.88 17.36 4.02
N ALA A 3 71.28 16.76 5.01
CA ALA A 3 70.11 15.87 4.84
C ALA A 3 68.88 16.74 4.64
N SER A 4 68.22 16.61 3.49
CA SER A 4 66.93 17.24 3.20
C SER A 4 65.81 16.45 3.87
N ASP A 5 65.20 17.02 4.91
CA ASP A 5 63.94 16.58 5.47
C ASP A 5 62.81 16.86 4.45
N SER A 6 62.33 15.84 3.76
CA SER A 6 61.07 15.91 3.05
C SER A 6 59.93 15.66 4.07
N PRO A 7 58.88 16.54 4.11
CA PRO A 7 57.75 16.30 4.96
C PRO A 7 56.97 15.07 4.47
N ALA A 8 56.60 14.20 5.43
CA ALA A 8 55.74 13.07 5.16
C ALA A 8 54.40 13.53 4.55
N PRO A 9 53.81 12.78 3.59
CA PRO A 9 52.50 13.13 3.04
C PRO A 9 51.45 13.08 4.14
N ALA A 10 50.65 14.15 4.19
CA ALA A 10 49.47 14.20 5.09
C ALA A 10 48.59 12.99 4.89
N PRO A 11 47.95 12.46 5.95
CA PRO A 11 47.04 11.36 5.80
C PRO A 11 45.91 11.75 4.85
N ALA A 12 45.79 11.01 3.75
CA ALA A 12 44.74 11.17 2.78
C ALA A 12 43.39 11.16 3.52
N ASP A 13 42.62 12.17 3.25
CA ASP A 13 41.31 12.45 3.77
C ASP A 13 40.44 11.16 3.70
N ALA A 14 40.27 10.51 4.85
CA ALA A 14 39.48 9.29 4.99
C ALA A 14 37.95 9.56 4.93
N THR A 15 37.57 10.67 4.33
CA THR A 15 36.23 10.93 3.82
C THR A 15 36.09 10.44 2.38
N ALA A 16 36.67 9.24 2.12
CA ALA A 16 36.34 8.53 0.89
C ALA A 16 34.81 8.38 0.86
N HIS A 17 34.19 8.98 -0.14
CA HIS A 17 32.82 8.79 -0.56
C HIS A 17 32.50 7.31 -0.45
N ALA A 18 31.76 6.91 0.60
CA ALA A 18 31.23 5.57 0.66
C ALA A 18 30.30 5.46 -0.55
N GLU A 19 30.79 4.82 -1.62
CA GLU A 19 30.01 4.57 -2.83
C GLU A 19 28.68 3.98 -2.38
N THR A 20 27.60 4.70 -2.60
CA THR A 20 26.27 4.25 -2.26
C THR A 20 25.97 3.05 -3.13
N ARG A 21 26.08 1.85 -2.55
CA ARG A 21 25.86 0.60 -3.28
C ARG A 21 24.46 0.61 -3.86
N LYS A 22 24.35 0.39 -5.17
CA LYS A 22 23.06 0.25 -5.87
C LYS A 22 22.36 -1.04 -5.49
N LEU A 23 21.03 -1.04 -5.53
CA LEU A 23 20.22 -2.24 -5.37
C LEU A 23 20.39 -3.15 -6.62
N GLU A 24 20.34 -4.46 -6.42
CA GLU A 24 20.49 -5.43 -7.50
C GLU A 24 19.23 -5.53 -8.35
N ARG A 25 19.36 -5.53 -9.66
CA ARG A 25 18.25 -5.67 -10.62
C ARG A 25 17.80 -7.13 -10.74
N THR A 26 17.01 -7.60 -9.79
CA THR A 26 16.55 -8.99 -9.71
C THR A 26 15.04 -9.16 -9.92
N MET A 27 14.26 -8.06 -9.88
CA MET A 27 12.81 -8.11 -9.95
C MET A 27 12.30 -8.48 -11.33
N LYS A 28 11.60 -9.64 -11.43
CA LYS A 28 10.96 -10.14 -12.65
C LYS A 28 9.57 -9.52 -12.88
N PRO A 29 9.05 -9.46 -14.13
CA PRO A 29 7.71 -8.92 -14.41
C PRO A 29 6.60 -9.57 -13.58
N ALA A 30 6.62 -10.90 -13.43
CA ALA A 30 5.62 -11.62 -12.66
C ALA A 30 5.66 -11.28 -11.16
N TRP A 31 6.85 -10.99 -10.60
CA TRP A 31 6.98 -10.59 -9.21
C TRP A 31 6.48 -9.16 -8.99
N VAL A 32 6.75 -8.27 -9.94
CA VAL A 32 6.26 -6.89 -9.91
C VAL A 32 4.73 -6.86 -10.00
N PHE A 33 4.14 -7.65 -10.91
CA PHE A 33 2.69 -7.83 -10.96
C PHE A 33 2.12 -8.36 -9.64
N ALA A 34 2.76 -9.38 -9.05
CA ALA A 34 2.33 -9.95 -7.77
C ALA A 34 2.48 -8.97 -6.59
N ILE A 35 3.50 -8.10 -6.61
CA ILE A 35 3.62 -7.01 -5.62
C ILE A 35 2.43 -6.06 -5.76
N ALA A 36 2.15 -5.58 -6.97
CA ALA A 36 1.03 -4.66 -7.21
C ALA A 36 -0.31 -5.29 -6.80
N LEU A 37 -0.62 -6.50 -7.32
CA LEU A 37 -1.88 -7.18 -7.07
C LEU A 37 -2.03 -7.60 -5.61
N GLY A 38 -1.04 -8.28 -5.05
CA GLY A 38 -1.12 -8.81 -3.69
C GLY A 38 -1.17 -7.71 -2.63
N SER A 39 -0.45 -6.60 -2.85
CA SER A 39 -0.52 -5.45 -1.94
C SER A 39 -1.85 -4.71 -2.05
N ALA A 40 -2.40 -4.56 -3.27
CA ALA A 40 -3.68 -3.87 -3.47
C ALA A 40 -4.86 -4.67 -2.92
N VAL A 41 -4.91 -6.00 -3.14
CA VAL A 41 -6.02 -6.83 -2.62
C VAL A 41 -5.98 -6.90 -1.09
N GLY A 42 -4.80 -7.16 -0.51
CA GLY A 42 -4.60 -7.21 0.93
C GLY A 42 -5.64 -8.09 1.66
N TRP A 43 -6.01 -7.69 2.86
CA TRP A 43 -7.03 -8.34 3.68
C TRP A 43 -8.45 -7.81 3.41
N GLY A 44 -8.58 -6.57 2.92
CA GLY A 44 -9.84 -5.85 2.80
C GLY A 44 -10.87 -6.58 1.93
N ALA A 45 -10.42 -7.17 0.82
CA ALA A 45 -11.28 -7.95 -0.08
C ALA A 45 -12.00 -9.13 0.59
N PHE A 46 -11.48 -9.63 1.71
CA PHE A 46 -11.98 -10.83 2.38
C PHE A 46 -12.71 -10.55 3.70
N ILE A 47 -12.46 -9.40 4.30
CA ILE A 47 -13.03 -9.04 5.61
C ILE A 47 -14.18 -8.06 5.47
N LEU A 48 -14.05 -7.04 4.60
CA LEU A 48 -14.98 -5.92 4.49
C LEU A 48 -16.22 -6.11 3.58
N PRO A 49 -16.37 -7.14 2.73
CA PRO A 49 -17.51 -7.22 1.83
C PRO A 49 -18.89 -7.10 2.51
N VAL A 50 -19.08 -7.65 3.71
CA VAL A 50 -20.37 -7.49 4.43
C VAL A 50 -20.61 -6.03 4.82
N GLU A 51 -19.60 -5.30 5.26
CA GLU A 51 -19.69 -3.87 5.56
C GLU A 51 -20.04 -3.06 4.30
N TRP A 52 -19.40 -3.36 3.17
CA TRP A 52 -19.75 -2.74 1.88
C TRP A 52 -21.17 -3.03 1.40
N LEU A 53 -21.67 -4.25 1.69
CA LEU A 53 -23.06 -4.61 1.43
C LEU A 53 -24.03 -3.87 2.37
N ALA A 54 -23.64 -3.58 3.60
CA ALA A 54 -24.44 -2.79 4.53
C ALA A 54 -24.54 -1.33 4.07
N ASP A 55 -23.41 -0.72 3.67
CA ASP A 55 -23.32 0.70 3.33
C ASP A 55 -23.82 1.02 1.92
N GLY A 56 -23.46 0.19 0.94
CA GLY A 56 -23.75 0.42 -0.48
C GLY A 56 -24.86 -0.47 -1.05
N GLY A 57 -25.24 -1.53 -0.36
CA GLY A 57 -25.98 -2.64 -0.95
C GLY A 57 -25.16 -3.36 -2.02
N THR A 58 -25.67 -4.48 -2.53
CA THR A 58 -24.94 -5.23 -3.57
C THR A 58 -24.73 -4.43 -4.84
N ALA A 59 -25.75 -3.73 -5.31
CA ALA A 59 -25.69 -2.95 -6.55
C ALA A 59 -24.75 -1.74 -6.40
N GLY A 60 -24.87 -0.99 -5.29
CA GLY A 60 -23.99 0.15 -5.02
C GLY A 60 -22.54 -0.26 -4.86
N ALA A 61 -22.26 -1.36 -4.16
CA ALA A 61 -20.91 -1.88 -4.00
C ALA A 61 -20.30 -2.35 -5.34
N LEU A 62 -21.02 -3.13 -6.13
CA LEU A 62 -20.53 -3.60 -7.45
C LEU A 62 -20.26 -2.43 -8.39
N ILE A 63 -21.22 -1.49 -8.53
CA ILE A 63 -21.08 -0.34 -9.42
C ILE A 63 -19.96 0.59 -8.92
N GLY A 64 -19.92 0.89 -7.61
CA GLY A 64 -18.92 1.77 -7.02
C GLY A 64 -17.50 1.23 -7.17
N PHE A 65 -17.26 -0.06 -6.89
CA PHE A 65 -15.95 -0.68 -7.10
C PHE A 65 -15.58 -0.82 -8.57
N ALA A 66 -16.54 -1.05 -9.48
CA ALA A 66 -16.28 -1.05 -10.92
C ALA A 66 -15.85 0.35 -11.40
N ILE A 67 -16.55 1.41 -10.99
CA ILE A 67 -16.15 2.79 -11.26
C ILE A 67 -14.79 3.09 -10.63
N GLY A 68 -14.61 2.77 -9.35
CA GLY A 68 -13.34 2.94 -8.64
C GLY A 68 -12.16 2.28 -9.35
N THR A 69 -12.34 1.07 -9.88
CA THR A 69 -11.33 0.37 -10.69
C THR A 69 -10.90 1.19 -11.91
N VAL A 70 -11.86 1.75 -12.64
CA VAL A 70 -11.56 2.57 -13.83
C VAL A 70 -10.85 3.87 -13.43
N LEU A 71 -11.33 4.57 -12.39
CA LEU A 71 -10.72 5.80 -11.91
C LEU A 71 -9.28 5.57 -11.45
N MET A 72 -9.04 4.50 -10.71
CA MET A 72 -7.68 4.13 -10.26
C MET A 72 -6.79 3.69 -11.42
N ALA A 73 -7.34 3.03 -12.45
CA ALA A 73 -6.58 2.70 -13.65
C ALA A 73 -6.09 3.95 -14.40
N ILE A 74 -6.87 5.04 -14.43
CA ILE A 74 -6.45 6.33 -15.00
C ILE A 74 -5.23 6.89 -14.24
N ILE A 75 -5.27 6.89 -12.90
CA ILE A 75 -4.15 7.31 -12.07
C ILE A 75 -2.93 6.41 -12.32
N ALA A 76 -3.13 5.09 -12.39
CA ALA A 76 -2.07 4.11 -12.62
C ALA A 76 -1.36 4.28 -13.96
N VAL A 77 -2.05 4.76 -15.01
CA VAL A 77 -1.41 5.10 -16.28
C VAL A 77 -0.40 6.22 -16.07
N SER A 78 -0.70 7.26 -15.28
CA SER A 78 0.25 8.32 -14.93
C SER A 78 1.51 7.76 -14.26
N TYR A 79 1.36 6.83 -13.33
CA TYR A 79 2.48 6.11 -12.71
C TYR A 79 3.34 5.37 -13.74
N GLY A 80 2.70 4.66 -14.64
CA GLY A 80 3.38 3.93 -15.72
C GLY A 80 4.15 4.83 -16.68
N LEU A 81 3.62 6.04 -16.97
CA LEU A 81 4.30 7.04 -17.77
C LEU A 81 5.58 7.55 -17.07
N VAL A 82 5.49 7.84 -15.77
CA VAL A 82 6.62 8.33 -14.98
C VAL A 82 7.69 7.25 -14.82
N ILE A 83 7.32 6.00 -14.47
CA ILE A 83 8.27 4.89 -14.34
C ILE A 83 9.02 4.64 -15.66
N ARG A 84 8.35 4.83 -16.80
CA ARG A 84 8.97 4.67 -18.11
C ARG A 84 10.09 5.70 -18.34
N ALA A 85 9.89 6.93 -17.91
CA ALA A 85 10.86 8.02 -18.04
C ALA A 85 11.94 7.98 -16.96
N LEU A 86 11.53 7.67 -15.72
CA LEU A 86 12.37 7.68 -14.52
C LEU A 86 12.28 6.33 -13.79
N PRO A 87 12.98 5.28 -14.24
CA PRO A 87 12.96 3.95 -13.61
C PRO A 87 13.91 3.87 -12.42
N VAL A 88 13.63 4.62 -11.37
CA VAL A 88 14.48 4.80 -10.18
C VAL A 88 13.82 4.25 -8.92
N THR A 89 14.62 3.92 -7.90
CA THR A 89 14.13 3.51 -6.58
C THR A 89 13.63 4.73 -5.80
N GLY A 90 12.65 4.52 -4.90
CA GLY A 90 12.06 5.58 -4.10
C GLY A 90 10.83 6.23 -4.73
N GLY A 91 10.41 5.73 -5.91
CA GLY A 91 9.14 6.04 -6.54
C GLY A 91 8.79 7.52 -6.55
N GLU A 92 7.65 7.86 -5.99
CA GLU A 92 7.04 9.19 -6.00
C GLU A 92 7.93 10.26 -5.36
N LEU A 93 8.74 9.90 -4.35
CA LEU A 93 9.72 10.81 -3.77
C LEU A 93 10.75 11.25 -4.81
N SER A 94 11.33 10.27 -5.52
CA SER A 94 12.33 10.51 -6.57
C SER A 94 11.74 11.26 -7.77
N PHE A 95 10.51 10.91 -8.15
CA PHE A 95 9.77 11.59 -9.22
C PHE A 95 9.50 13.05 -8.87
N THR A 96 9.08 13.30 -7.63
CA THR A 96 8.78 14.65 -7.15
C THR A 96 10.05 15.49 -7.03
N LEU A 97 11.17 14.89 -6.63
CA LEU A 97 12.44 15.59 -6.59
C LEU A 97 12.82 16.12 -7.97
N HIS A 98 12.79 15.25 -8.98
CA HIS A 98 13.11 15.61 -10.36
C HIS A 98 12.20 16.72 -10.92
N ALA A 99 10.89 16.65 -10.60
CA ALA A 99 9.93 17.60 -11.17
C ALA A 99 9.80 18.91 -10.38
N PHE A 100 9.86 18.87 -9.06
CA PHE A 100 9.48 19.97 -8.17
C PHE A 100 10.50 20.28 -7.07
N GLY A 101 11.65 19.61 -7.10
CA GLY A 101 12.76 19.86 -6.17
C GLY A 101 12.55 19.25 -4.78
N ARG A 102 13.53 19.52 -3.90
CA ARG A 102 13.73 18.84 -2.62
C ARG A 102 12.61 19.01 -1.61
N TYR A 103 11.96 20.17 -1.58
CA TYR A 103 10.95 20.46 -0.55
C TYR A 103 9.63 19.73 -0.83
N ALA A 104 9.18 19.74 -2.09
CA ALA A 104 8.02 18.97 -2.51
C ALA A 104 8.25 17.46 -2.33
N SER A 105 9.46 17.00 -2.66
CA SER A 105 9.89 15.60 -2.47
C SER A 105 9.84 15.19 -1.00
N PHE A 106 10.28 16.04 -0.06
CA PHE A 106 10.17 15.78 1.36
C PHE A 106 8.71 15.57 1.79
N VAL A 107 7.80 16.44 1.35
CA VAL A 107 6.37 16.32 1.70
C VAL A 107 5.80 15.00 1.22
N VAL A 108 6.01 14.64 -0.04
CA VAL A 108 5.52 13.36 -0.61
C VAL A 108 6.13 12.17 0.13
N GLY A 109 7.45 12.17 0.35
CA GLY A 109 8.14 11.11 1.09
C GLY A 109 7.62 10.96 2.53
N TRP A 110 7.33 12.06 3.21
CA TRP A 110 6.81 12.08 4.58
C TRP A 110 5.42 11.46 4.67
N PHE A 111 4.51 11.83 3.75
CA PHE A 111 3.16 11.27 3.71
C PHE A 111 3.16 9.79 3.31
N LEU A 112 4.01 9.38 2.36
CA LEU A 112 4.12 7.98 1.96
C LEU A 112 4.79 7.11 3.03
N ALA A 113 5.77 7.64 3.77
CA ALA A 113 6.36 6.91 4.89
C ALA A 113 5.31 6.60 5.97
N LEU A 114 4.41 7.56 6.27
CA LEU A 114 3.25 7.32 7.12
C LEU A 114 2.34 6.23 6.52
N ALA A 115 1.89 6.44 5.29
CA ALA A 115 0.92 5.56 4.64
C ALA A 115 1.41 4.10 4.62
N TYR A 116 2.64 3.86 4.23
CA TYR A 116 3.19 2.51 4.16
C TYR A 116 3.41 1.87 5.53
N ALA A 117 3.87 2.64 6.53
CA ALA A 117 3.96 2.15 7.90
C ALA A 117 2.58 1.80 8.48
N CYS A 118 1.57 2.64 8.20
CA CYS A 118 0.19 2.38 8.57
C CYS A 118 -0.36 1.09 7.94
N ILE A 119 -0.06 0.81 6.67
CA ILE A 119 -0.54 -0.41 6.03
C ILE A 119 0.20 -1.66 6.53
N ILE A 120 1.48 -1.57 6.87
CA ILE A 120 2.19 -2.66 7.56
C ILE A 120 1.46 -2.98 8.87
N ALA A 121 1.16 -1.95 9.68
CA ALA A 121 0.43 -2.04 10.93
C ALA A 121 -0.95 -2.69 10.75
N LEU A 122 -1.69 -2.23 9.74
CA LEU A 122 -3.03 -2.69 9.40
C LEU A 122 -3.05 -4.18 9.02
N ASN A 123 -2.13 -4.62 8.16
CA ASN A 123 -2.01 -6.03 7.78
C ASN A 123 -1.60 -6.91 8.98
N ALA A 124 -0.70 -6.45 9.84
CA ALA A 124 -0.32 -7.19 11.03
C ALA A 124 -1.49 -7.37 12.01
N SER A 125 -2.31 -6.35 12.18
CA SER A 125 -3.53 -6.43 12.99
C SER A 125 -4.61 -7.30 12.32
N ALA A 126 -4.73 -7.26 10.99
CA ALA A 126 -5.62 -8.18 10.27
C ALA A 126 -5.20 -9.64 10.46
N MET A 127 -3.90 -9.94 10.59
CA MET A 127 -3.41 -11.27 10.93
C MET A 127 -3.97 -11.74 12.28
N THR A 128 -4.04 -10.86 13.28
CA THR A 128 -4.59 -11.23 14.61
C THR A 128 -6.07 -11.58 14.52
N LEU A 129 -6.86 -10.88 13.71
CA LEU A 129 -8.27 -11.20 13.48
C LEU A 129 -8.45 -12.61 12.88
N VAL A 130 -7.60 -12.97 11.90
CA VAL A 130 -7.61 -14.31 11.32
C VAL A 130 -7.29 -15.38 12.38
N PHE A 131 -6.24 -15.14 13.19
CA PHE A 131 -5.87 -16.08 14.26
C PHE A 131 -6.93 -16.17 15.36
N ARG A 132 -7.57 -15.04 15.71
CA ARG A 132 -8.69 -15.03 16.69
C ARG A 132 -9.87 -15.89 16.21
N GLN A 133 -10.17 -15.84 14.92
CA GLN A 133 -11.22 -16.66 14.32
C GLN A 133 -10.86 -18.15 14.27
N LEU A 134 -9.58 -18.49 14.08
CA LEU A 134 -9.13 -19.87 14.03
C LEU A 134 -8.91 -20.50 15.41
N PHE A 135 -8.40 -19.70 16.36
CA PHE A 135 -7.97 -20.16 17.68
C PHE A 135 -8.48 -19.25 18.80
N PRO A 136 -9.84 -19.04 18.93
CA PRO A 136 -10.40 -18.09 19.89
C PRO A 136 -9.95 -18.39 21.33
N SER A 137 -9.95 -19.66 21.73
CA SER A 137 -9.54 -20.08 23.07
C SER A 137 -8.08 -19.78 23.43
N VAL A 138 -7.22 -19.55 22.44
CA VAL A 138 -5.82 -19.16 22.63
C VAL A 138 -5.68 -17.63 22.57
N MET A 139 -6.31 -17.01 21.59
CA MET A 139 -6.16 -15.60 21.31
C MET A 139 -6.83 -14.69 22.36
N GLU A 140 -7.89 -15.18 23.03
CA GLU A 140 -8.60 -14.47 24.08
C GLU A 140 -8.02 -14.68 25.49
N ARG A 141 -6.84 -15.32 25.60
CA ARG A 141 -6.12 -15.44 26.87
C ARG A 141 -5.23 -14.23 27.12
N GLY A 142 -4.91 -14.01 28.40
CA GLY A 142 -3.96 -12.98 28.78
C GLY A 142 -4.43 -11.57 28.41
N TYR A 143 -5.66 -11.24 28.84
CA TYR A 143 -6.19 -9.88 28.77
C TYR A 143 -5.19 -8.87 29.36
N LEU A 144 -4.94 -7.78 28.63
CA LEU A 144 -4.04 -6.72 29.06
C LEU A 144 -4.82 -5.48 29.50
N TYR A 145 -5.63 -4.95 28.62
CA TYR A 145 -6.46 -3.76 28.85
C TYR A 145 -7.49 -3.59 27.73
N THR A 146 -8.45 -2.68 27.95
CA THR A 146 -9.43 -2.28 26.93
C THR A 146 -9.12 -0.86 26.45
N ILE A 147 -9.10 -0.64 25.15
CA ILE A 147 -8.93 0.66 24.51
C ILE A 147 -9.99 0.86 23.42
N ALA A 148 -10.67 2.02 23.45
CA ALA A 148 -11.73 2.36 22.48
C ALA A 148 -12.79 1.23 22.31
N GLY A 149 -13.16 0.54 23.40
CA GLY A 149 -14.12 -0.55 23.39
C GLY A 149 -13.61 -1.89 22.88
N TRP A 150 -12.30 -2.02 22.62
CA TRP A 150 -11.67 -3.26 22.19
C TRP A 150 -10.74 -3.82 23.28
N ASP A 151 -10.92 -5.10 23.60
CA ASP A 151 -10.07 -5.82 24.55
C ASP A 151 -8.80 -6.30 23.88
N ILE A 152 -7.66 -5.87 24.41
CA ILE A 152 -6.32 -6.26 23.93
C ILE A 152 -5.85 -7.49 24.70
N HIS A 153 -5.43 -8.52 23.99
CA HIS A 153 -4.92 -9.75 24.54
C HIS A 153 -3.45 -9.98 24.15
N ALA A 154 -2.63 -10.51 25.06
CA ALA A 154 -1.21 -10.72 24.84
C ALA A 154 -0.89 -11.57 23.59
N PRO A 155 -1.59 -12.67 23.26
CA PRO A 155 -1.34 -13.45 22.05
C PRO A 155 -1.56 -12.64 20.76
N GLU A 156 -2.52 -11.72 20.74
CA GLU A 156 -2.78 -10.85 19.57
C GLU A 156 -1.57 -9.95 19.29
N VAL A 157 -1.03 -9.31 20.33
CA VAL A 157 0.18 -8.49 20.21
C VAL A 157 1.36 -9.31 19.72
N VAL A 158 1.56 -10.51 20.28
CA VAL A 158 2.65 -11.42 19.88
C VAL A 158 2.52 -11.83 18.41
N VAL A 159 1.32 -12.21 17.94
CA VAL A 159 1.07 -12.62 16.55
C VAL A 159 1.34 -11.45 15.59
N ALA A 160 0.85 -10.24 15.89
CA ALA A 160 1.09 -9.07 15.05
C ALA A 160 2.57 -8.71 14.96
N LEU A 161 3.28 -8.66 16.09
CA LEU A 161 4.71 -8.37 16.12
C LEU A 161 5.52 -9.47 15.40
N ALA A 162 5.17 -10.74 15.60
CA ALA A 162 5.81 -11.86 14.90
C ALA A 162 5.61 -11.74 13.38
N ALA A 163 4.41 -11.42 12.91
CA ALA A 163 4.14 -11.22 11.48
C ALA A 163 4.99 -10.09 10.89
N MET A 164 5.11 -8.95 11.58
CA MET A 164 5.95 -7.84 11.17
C MET A 164 7.44 -8.21 11.13
N ILE A 165 7.94 -8.90 12.15
CA ILE A 165 9.34 -9.34 12.23
C ILE A 165 9.64 -10.33 11.11
N ILE A 166 8.74 -11.28 10.84
CA ILE A 166 8.91 -12.27 9.75
C ILE A 166 8.93 -11.55 8.39
N ALA A 167 8.02 -10.59 8.15
CA ALA A 167 8.02 -9.80 6.92
C ALA A 167 9.29 -8.96 6.80
N GLY A 168 9.75 -8.34 7.89
CA GLY A 168 11.02 -7.61 7.93
C GLY A 168 12.21 -8.50 7.63
N ALA A 169 12.31 -9.68 8.25
CA ALA A 169 13.38 -10.66 8.02
C ALA A 169 13.38 -11.15 6.55
N LEU A 170 12.20 -11.42 5.97
CA LEU A 170 12.06 -11.82 4.57
C LEU A 170 12.60 -10.72 3.63
N ASN A 171 12.22 -9.47 3.86
CA ASN A 171 12.68 -8.34 3.07
C ASN A 171 14.17 -8.02 3.25
N ALA A 172 14.68 -8.18 4.46
CA ALA A 172 16.10 -8.03 4.76
C ALA A 172 16.96 -9.10 4.07
N SER A 173 16.41 -10.31 3.85
CA SER A 173 17.13 -11.47 3.29
C SER A 173 17.34 -11.42 1.77
N GLY A 174 16.76 -10.45 1.06
CA GLY A 174 16.99 -10.22 -0.38
C GLY A 174 15.73 -10.03 -1.21
N ALA A 175 15.82 -9.16 -2.20
CA ALA A 175 14.69 -8.80 -3.07
C ALA A 175 14.17 -9.99 -3.89
N ALA A 176 15.06 -10.90 -4.33
CA ALA A 176 14.67 -12.08 -5.09
C ALA A 176 13.86 -13.10 -4.27
N LEU A 177 14.20 -13.26 -2.98
CA LEU A 177 13.44 -14.15 -2.09
C LEU A 177 12.07 -13.56 -1.79
N SER A 178 12.01 -12.27 -1.44
CA SER A 178 10.78 -11.53 -1.21
C SER A 178 9.85 -11.57 -2.44
N GLY A 179 10.38 -11.32 -3.64
CA GLY A 179 9.61 -11.35 -4.89
C GLY A 179 9.07 -12.75 -5.24
N ARG A 180 9.84 -13.83 -5.03
CA ARG A 180 9.36 -15.21 -5.22
C ARG A 180 8.23 -15.55 -4.24
N PHE A 181 8.43 -15.25 -2.97
CA PHE A 181 7.43 -15.45 -1.93
C PHE A 181 6.13 -14.75 -2.28
N GLN A 182 6.21 -13.45 -2.65
CA GLN A 182 5.09 -12.64 -3.08
C GLN A 182 4.31 -13.29 -4.23
N PHE A 183 5.02 -13.79 -5.24
CA PHE A 183 4.41 -14.41 -6.41
C PHE A 183 3.61 -15.66 -6.05
N TYR A 184 4.20 -16.59 -5.29
CA TYR A 184 3.50 -17.82 -4.92
C TYR A 184 2.32 -17.56 -3.97
N ALA A 185 2.46 -16.66 -3.00
CA ALA A 185 1.37 -16.28 -2.13
C ALA A 185 0.20 -15.65 -2.91
N CYS A 186 0.51 -14.79 -3.89
CA CYS A 186 -0.49 -14.19 -4.76
C CYS A 186 -1.21 -15.25 -5.64
N VAL A 187 -0.48 -16.23 -6.18
CA VAL A 187 -1.08 -17.33 -6.96
C VAL A 187 -2.01 -18.18 -6.09
N ILE A 188 -1.61 -18.52 -4.87
CA ILE A 188 -2.46 -19.28 -3.93
C ILE A 188 -3.73 -18.49 -3.60
N MET A 189 -3.61 -17.19 -3.31
CA MET A 189 -4.75 -16.31 -3.06
C MET A 189 -5.72 -16.30 -4.25
N MET A 190 -5.22 -16.08 -5.47
CA MET A 190 -6.04 -16.06 -6.67
C MET A 190 -6.73 -17.41 -6.93
N ALA A 191 -6.04 -18.52 -6.70
CA ALA A 191 -6.61 -19.86 -6.84
C ALA A 191 -7.75 -20.09 -5.84
N ALA A 192 -7.57 -19.69 -4.57
CA ALA A 192 -8.62 -19.80 -3.56
C ALA A 192 -9.86 -18.98 -3.93
N VAL A 193 -9.68 -17.72 -4.38
CA VAL A 193 -10.78 -16.86 -4.85
C VAL A 193 -11.48 -17.46 -6.07
N ALA A 194 -10.74 -18.00 -7.04
CA ALA A 194 -11.32 -18.62 -8.22
C ALA A 194 -12.16 -19.87 -7.86
N ILE A 195 -11.68 -20.70 -6.94
CA ILE A 195 -12.43 -21.87 -6.46
C ILE A 195 -13.72 -21.44 -5.76
N ILE A 196 -13.65 -20.43 -4.88
CA ILE A 196 -14.83 -19.88 -4.19
C ILE A 196 -15.84 -19.35 -5.21
N LEU A 197 -15.39 -18.57 -6.21
CA LEU A 197 -16.25 -18.03 -7.25
C LEU A 197 -16.95 -19.13 -8.04
N VAL A 198 -16.20 -20.10 -8.54
CA VAL A 198 -16.75 -21.19 -9.36
C VAL A 198 -17.75 -22.03 -8.56
N TRP A 199 -17.43 -22.34 -7.30
CA TRP A 199 -18.33 -23.11 -6.43
C TRP A 199 -19.61 -22.33 -6.13
N THR A 200 -19.48 -21.04 -5.78
CA THR A 200 -20.65 -20.16 -5.56
C THR A 200 -21.51 -20.08 -6.83
N ALA A 201 -20.89 -19.93 -8.01
CA ALA A 201 -21.62 -19.86 -9.28
C ALA A 201 -22.40 -21.16 -9.56
N VAL A 202 -21.80 -22.32 -9.32
CA VAL A 202 -22.47 -23.62 -9.48
C VAL A 202 -23.66 -23.74 -8.56
N LEU A 203 -23.51 -23.40 -7.28
CA LEU A 203 -24.63 -23.43 -6.31
C LEU A 203 -25.73 -22.44 -6.68
N TYR A 204 -25.36 -21.23 -7.10
CA TYR A 204 -26.32 -20.22 -7.52
C TYR A 204 -27.14 -20.67 -8.76
N LEU A 205 -26.50 -21.32 -9.74
CA LEU A 205 -27.18 -21.86 -10.92
C LEU A 205 -28.13 -23.02 -10.57
N GLN A 206 -27.83 -23.81 -9.54
CA GLN A 206 -28.69 -24.90 -9.06
C GLN A 206 -29.88 -24.38 -8.24
N ASN A 207 -29.65 -23.38 -7.38
CA ASN A 207 -30.64 -22.79 -6.50
C ASN A 207 -30.49 -21.26 -6.49
N PRO A 208 -31.07 -20.54 -7.48
CA PRO A 208 -30.97 -19.09 -7.54
C PRO A 208 -31.60 -18.43 -6.31
N VAL A 209 -30.86 -17.54 -5.66
CA VAL A 209 -31.33 -16.68 -4.57
C VAL A 209 -31.29 -15.22 -4.98
N PRO A 210 -32.20 -14.36 -4.50
CA PRO A 210 -32.08 -12.93 -4.74
C PRO A 210 -30.75 -12.43 -4.15
N LEU A 211 -30.11 -11.45 -4.78
CA LEU A 211 -28.93 -10.82 -4.22
C LEU A 211 -29.28 -10.09 -2.92
N TYR A 212 -28.40 -10.19 -1.94
CA TYR A 212 -28.57 -9.56 -0.63
C TYR A 212 -28.57 -8.03 -0.79
N ARG A 213 -29.67 -7.36 -0.35
CA ARG A 213 -29.87 -5.89 -0.38
C ARG A 213 -29.37 -5.25 -1.69
N GLY A 214 -30.23 -5.01 -2.65
CA GLY A 214 -29.85 -4.35 -3.93
C GLY A 214 -29.20 -2.99 -3.71
N PHE A 215 -30.01 -2.00 -3.23
CA PHE A 215 -29.55 -0.74 -2.64
C PHE A 215 -30.12 -0.61 -1.22
N PRO A 216 -29.45 0.09 -0.28
CA PRO A 216 -30.03 0.39 1.02
C PRO A 216 -31.30 1.24 0.87
N ALA A 217 -32.34 0.92 1.64
CA ALA A 217 -33.64 1.61 1.51
C ALA A 217 -33.61 3.10 1.93
N GLU A 218 -32.70 3.43 2.86
CA GLU A 218 -32.60 4.76 3.47
C GLU A 218 -31.62 5.70 2.75
N VAL A 219 -30.87 5.19 1.76
CA VAL A 219 -29.82 5.93 1.05
C VAL A 219 -30.14 5.96 -0.45
N SER A 220 -29.99 7.14 -1.09
CA SER A 220 -30.18 7.20 -2.54
C SER A 220 -29.15 6.32 -3.27
N PRO A 221 -29.51 5.71 -4.42
CA PRO A 221 -28.59 4.90 -5.21
C PRO A 221 -27.27 5.62 -5.55
N LEU A 222 -27.35 6.91 -5.86
CA LEU A 222 -26.17 7.73 -6.18
C LEU A 222 -25.26 7.91 -4.95
N ALA A 223 -25.83 8.15 -3.77
CA ALA A 223 -25.07 8.27 -2.54
C ALA A 223 -24.42 6.93 -2.15
N ALA A 224 -25.14 5.82 -2.27
CA ALA A 224 -24.59 4.47 -2.05
C ALA A 224 -23.40 4.16 -2.97
N ILE A 225 -23.50 4.49 -4.26
CA ILE A 225 -22.38 4.36 -5.20
C ILE A 225 -21.22 5.28 -4.81
N ALA A 226 -21.52 6.55 -4.45
CA ALA A 226 -20.48 7.54 -4.10
C ALA A 226 -19.68 7.12 -2.86
N VAL A 227 -20.31 6.55 -1.83
CA VAL A 227 -19.63 5.98 -0.66
C VAL A 227 -18.65 4.89 -1.11
N MET A 228 -19.07 3.98 -1.97
CA MET A 228 -18.20 2.89 -2.45
C MET A 228 -17.05 3.40 -3.33
N VAL A 229 -17.28 4.43 -4.16
CA VAL A 229 -16.22 5.09 -4.94
C VAL A 229 -15.20 5.77 -4.01
N ALA A 230 -15.63 6.34 -2.88
CA ALA A 230 -14.74 6.98 -1.92
C ALA A 230 -13.74 6.00 -1.26
N PHE A 231 -14.04 4.71 -1.22
CA PHE A 231 -13.10 3.67 -0.77
C PHE A 231 -12.00 3.34 -1.79
N ALA A 232 -12.14 3.73 -3.06
CA ALA A 232 -11.21 3.32 -4.11
C ALA A 232 -9.74 3.70 -3.84
N PRO A 233 -9.37 4.91 -3.36
CA PRO A 233 -7.97 5.24 -3.10
C PRO A 233 -7.31 4.27 -2.12
N TRP A 234 -8.02 3.89 -1.07
CA TRP A 234 -7.53 2.92 -0.08
C TRP A 234 -7.55 1.49 -0.61
N ALA A 235 -8.64 1.09 -1.25
CA ALA A 235 -8.82 -0.30 -1.70
C ALA A 235 -7.78 -0.73 -2.75
N PHE A 236 -7.32 0.19 -3.59
CA PHE A 236 -6.35 -0.09 -4.63
C PHE A 236 -4.91 0.31 -4.26
N VAL A 237 -4.66 0.85 -3.05
CA VAL A 237 -3.31 1.17 -2.60
C VAL A 237 -2.46 -0.11 -2.59
N GLY A 238 -1.25 0.00 -3.18
CA GLY A 238 -0.35 -1.16 -3.36
C GLY A 238 0.16 -1.29 -4.80
N PHE A 239 -0.54 -0.78 -5.82
CA PHE A 239 0.03 -0.65 -7.15
C PHE A 239 1.20 0.36 -7.16
N ASP A 240 1.16 1.34 -6.28
CA ASP A 240 2.17 2.35 -5.98
C ASP A 240 3.42 1.77 -5.29
N ASN A 241 3.40 0.51 -4.88
CA ASN A 241 4.61 -0.22 -4.47
C ASN A 241 5.55 -0.52 -5.65
N VAL A 242 5.02 -0.55 -6.88
CA VAL A 242 5.82 -0.84 -8.08
C VAL A 242 6.89 0.21 -8.34
N PRO A 243 6.60 1.53 -8.34
CA PRO A 243 7.63 2.55 -8.53
C PRO A 243 8.68 2.55 -7.43
N GLN A 244 8.34 2.14 -6.21
CA GLN A 244 9.32 2.08 -5.11
C GLN A 244 10.49 1.12 -5.41
N ALA A 245 10.23 0.05 -6.16
CA ALA A 245 11.21 -0.95 -6.56
C ALA A 245 11.66 -0.82 -8.04
N ALA A 246 11.36 0.28 -8.72
CA ALA A 246 11.61 0.40 -10.16
C ALA A 246 13.09 0.29 -10.54
N GLY A 247 14.00 0.74 -9.69
CA GLY A 247 15.45 0.58 -9.87
C GLY A 247 15.94 -0.88 -9.81
N GLU A 248 15.12 -1.79 -9.23
CA GLU A 248 15.43 -3.22 -9.09
C GLU A 248 14.90 -4.07 -10.28
N PHE A 249 14.27 -3.47 -11.29
CA PHE A 249 13.72 -4.20 -12.44
C PHE A 249 14.81 -4.82 -13.30
N ASN A 250 14.66 -6.11 -13.64
CA ASN A 250 15.49 -6.82 -14.60
C ASN A 250 14.88 -6.85 -16.01
N PHE A 251 13.91 -6.01 -16.29
CA PHE A 251 13.19 -5.91 -17.55
C PHE A 251 13.00 -4.44 -17.97
N SER A 252 12.55 -4.21 -19.20
CA SER A 252 12.32 -2.85 -19.70
C SER A 252 11.21 -2.15 -18.91
N PRO A 253 11.45 -0.95 -18.36
CA PRO A 253 10.46 -0.16 -17.61
C PRO A 253 9.16 0.12 -18.39
N LYS A 254 9.21 0.08 -19.73
CA LYS A 254 8.03 0.23 -20.59
C LYS A 254 6.94 -0.81 -20.30
N LYS A 255 7.29 -1.99 -19.76
CA LYS A 255 6.33 -3.03 -19.38
C LYS A 255 5.63 -2.74 -18.04
N ALA A 256 6.22 -1.88 -17.19
CA ALA A 256 5.69 -1.60 -15.86
C ALA A 256 4.26 -1.05 -15.90
N MET A 257 3.97 -0.11 -16.82
CA MET A 257 2.62 0.42 -16.99
C MET A 257 1.57 -0.67 -17.23
N GLY A 258 1.85 -1.60 -18.15
CA GLY A 258 0.91 -2.70 -18.42
C GLY A 258 0.73 -3.62 -17.22
N LEU A 259 1.79 -3.88 -16.44
CA LEU A 259 1.72 -4.70 -15.23
C LEU A 259 0.89 -4.02 -14.13
N ILE A 260 1.07 -2.71 -13.91
CA ILE A 260 0.32 -1.93 -12.92
C ILE A 260 -1.17 -1.89 -13.29
N VAL A 261 -1.49 -1.52 -14.53
CA VAL A 261 -2.88 -1.45 -15.00
C VAL A 261 -3.55 -2.82 -14.94
N ALA A 262 -2.85 -3.89 -15.37
CA ALA A 262 -3.36 -5.25 -15.25
C ALA A 262 -3.60 -5.66 -13.79
N ALA A 263 -2.72 -5.26 -12.86
CA ALA A 263 -2.90 -5.54 -11.43
C ALA A 263 -4.13 -4.81 -10.86
N ILE A 264 -4.40 -3.56 -11.25
CA ILE A 264 -5.61 -2.83 -10.85
C ILE A 264 -6.88 -3.52 -11.33
N PHE A 265 -6.95 -3.91 -12.62
CA PHE A 265 -8.12 -4.64 -13.11
C PHE A 265 -8.28 -6.01 -12.46
N ALA A 266 -7.18 -6.71 -12.19
CA ALA A 266 -7.21 -7.98 -11.46
C ALA A 266 -7.67 -7.79 -10.00
N SER A 267 -7.22 -6.74 -9.31
CA SER A 267 -7.69 -6.38 -7.96
C SER A 267 -9.18 -6.04 -7.98
N GLY A 268 -9.62 -5.21 -8.93
CA GLY A 268 -11.03 -4.89 -9.14
C GLY A 268 -11.89 -6.14 -9.36
N ALA A 269 -11.42 -7.07 -10.19
CA ALA A 269 -12.11 -8.35 -10.42
C ALA A 269 -12.23 -9.19 -9.13
N ILE A 270 -11.18 -9.21 -8.29
CA ILE A 270 -11.24 -9.89 -6.99
C ILE A 270 -12.24 -9.20 -6.04
N TYR A 271 -12.24 -7.88 -5.97
CA TYR A 271 -13.22 -7.13 -5.16
C TYR A 271 -14.65 -7.40 -5.61
N LEU A 272 -14.95 -7.27 -6.90
CA LEU A 272 -16.26 -7.56 -7.46
C LEU A 272 -16.69 -9.01 -7.22
N THR A 273 -15.76 -9.96 -7.34
CA THR A 273 -15.98 -11.37 -7.04
C THR A 273 -16.37 -11.56 -5.56
N MET A 274 -15.61 -10.99 -4.64
CA MET A 274 -15.87 -11.17 -3.22
C MET A 274 -17.16 -10.48 -2.77
N ILE A 275 -17.48 -9.31 -3.32
CA ILE A 275 -18.78 -8.64 -3.10
C ILE A 275 -19.92 -9.54 -3.58
N LEU A 276 -19.84 -10.08 -4.80
CA LEU A 276 -20.87 -10.95 -5.37
C LEU A 276 -21.02 -12.24 -4.57
N VAL A 277 -19.92 -12.93 -4.29
CA VAL A 277 -19.89 -14.16 -3.50
C VAL A 277 -20.52 -13.94 -2.12
N THR A 278 -20.12 -12.84 -1.45
CA THR A 278 -20.64 -12.52 -0.12
C THR A 278 -22.13 -12.17 -0.16
N SER A 279 -22.59 -11.47 -1.20
CA SER A 279 -24.01 -11.17 -1.41
C SER A 279 -24.85 -12.45 -1.55
N VAL A 280 -24.40 -13.38 -2.39
CA VAL A 280 -25.08 -14.70 -2.55
C VAL A 280 -25.05 -15.48 -1.25
N ALA A 281 -23.90 -15.53 -0.57
CA ALA A 281 -23.74 -16.25 0.69
C ALA A 281 -24.60 -15.67 1.83
N ALA A 282 -24.67 -14.36 1.95
CA ALA A 282 -25.52 -13.67 2.94
C ALA A 282 -27.01 -13.96 2.70
N SER A 283 -27.46 -14.04 1.45
CA SER A 283 -28.81 -14.43 1.10
C SER A 283 -29.12 -15.89 1.48
N HIS A 284 -28.19 -16.81 1.26
CA HIS A 284 -28.31 -18.20 1.71
C HIS A 284 -28.37 -18.32 3.24
N ALA A 285 -27.65 -17.48 3.97
CA ALA A 285 -27.68 -17.45 5.44
C ALA A 285 -28.94 -16.78 6.04
N GLY A 286 -29.91 -16.36 5.21
CA GLY A 286 -31.12 -15.68 5.66
C GLY A 286 -30.90 -14.32 6.28
N GLY A 287 -29.78 -13.65 5.98
CA GLY A 287 -29.43 -12.32 6.51
C GLY A 287 -28.89 -12.31 7.94
N SER A 288 -28.63 -13.47 8.55
CA SER A 288 -28.24 -13.60 9.96
C SER A 288 -26.73 -13.40 10.25
N VAL A 289 -26.00 -12.79 9.32
CA VAL A 289 -24.54 -12.57 9.45
C VAL A 289 -24.16 -11.26 10.15
N ASP A 290 -25.15 -10.45 10.51
CA ASP A 290 -24.94 -9.17 11.20
C ASP A 290 -24.44 -9.42 12.64
N GLY A 291 -23.33 -8.77 13.04
CA GLY A 291 -22.78 -8.80 14.41
C GLY A 291 -21.60 -9.77 14.63
N SER A 292 -21.20 -10.54 13.64
CA SER A 292 -20.01 -11.41 13.72
C SER A 292 -18.72 -10.62 13.52
N VAL A 293 -17.66 -11.06 14.19
CA VAL A 293 -16.31 -10.45 14.05
C VAL A 293 -15.78 -10.57 12.62
N TRP A 294 -16.18 -11.60 11.87
CA TRP A 294 -15.83 -11.81 10.48
C TRP A 294 -17.03 -12.34 9.67
N ALA A 295 -18.02 -11.48 9.53
CA ALA A 295 -19.30 -11.79 8.90
C ALA A 295 -19.16 -12.35 7.46
N THR A 296 -18.19 -11.89 6.68
CA THR A 296 -17.91 -12.42 5.33
C THR A 296 -17.55 -13.90 5.35
N ALA A 297 -16.66 -14.33 6.25
CA ALA A 297 -16.28 -15.74 6.36
C ALA A 297 -17.42 -16.61 6.88
N ASP A 298 -18.22 -16.08 7.80
CA ASP A 298 -19.36 -16.81 8.36
C ASP A 298 -20.46 -17.01 7.31
N ALA A 299 -20.76 -16.01 6.49
CA ALA A 299 -21.67 -16.12 5.36
C ALA A 299 -21.21 -17.20 4.36
N ILE A 300 -19.94 -17.15 3.95
CA ILE A 300 -19.37 -18.14 3.04
C ILE A 300 -19.37 -19.54 3.68
N THR A 301 -19.12 -19.64 4.98
CA THR A 301 -19.18 -20.93 5.71
C THR A 301 -20.58 -21.48 5.73
N ALA A 302 -21.60 -20.66 5.94
CA ALA A 302 -23.01 -21.10 5.91
C ALA A 302 -23.41 -21.67 4.53
N MET A 303 -22.86 -21.12 3.45
CA MET A 303 -23.15 -21.54 2.07
C MET A 303 -22.27 -22.71 1.61
N LEU A 304 -20.95 -22.65 1.82
CA LEU A 304 -19.96 -23.61 1.28
C LEU A 304 -19.41 -24.58 2.33
N GLY A 305 -19.88 -24.49 3.57
CA GLY A 305 -19.41 -25.34 4.67
C GLY A 305 -17.95 -25.11 5.09
N PRO A 306 -17.36 -26.06 5.83
CA PRO A 306 -16.00 -25.94 6.37
C PRO A 306 -14.91 -25.75 5.30
N VAL A 307 -15.10 -26.32 4.10
CA VAL A 307 -14.15 -26.15 2.99
C VAL A 307 -14.17 -24.72 2.46
N GLY A 308 -15.38 -24.11 2.34
CA GLY A 308 -15.51 -22.70 1.99
C GLY A 308 -14.80 -21.80 3.00
N ARG A 309 -14.97 -22.09 4.31
CA ARG A 309 -14.22 -21.38 5.38
C ARG A 309 -12.72 -21.52 5.22
N ALA A 310 -12.21 -22.72 4.97
CA ALA A 310 -10.77 -22.92 4.77
C ALA A 310 -10.24 -22.13 3.57
N LEU A 311 -10.97 -22.08 2.47
CA LEU A 311 -10.59 -21.32 1.28
C LEU A 311 -10.53 -19.80 1.56
N VAL A 312 -11.53 -19.25 2.28
CA VAL A 312 -11.51 -17.83 2.66
C VAL A 312 -10.36 -17.53 3.61
N VAL A 313 -10.11 -18.41 4.59
CA VAL A 313 -8.96 -18.28 5.50
C VAL A 313 -7.64 -18.29 4.74
N ILE A 314 -7.46 -19.20 3.77
CA ILE A 314 -6.27 -19.23 2.91
C ILE A 314 -6.16 -17.93 2.12
N ALA A 315 -7.24 -17.46 1.51
CA ALA A 315 -7.24 -16.25 0.70
C ALA A 315 -6.85 -15.01 1.51
N VAL A 316 -7.47 -14.80 2.69
CA VAL A 316 -7.16 -13.65 3.54
C VAL A 316 -5.75 -13.75 4.13
N PHE A 317 -5.31 -14.94 4.54
CA PHE A 317 -3.97 -15.15 5.06
C PHE A 317 -2.92 -14.80 3.99
N MET A 318 -3.10 -15.26 2.75
CA MET A 318 -2.23 -14.88 1.62
C MET A 318 -2.32 -13.39 1.31
N GLY A 319 -3.50 -12.77 1.35
CA GLY A 319 -3.68 -11.33 1.19
C GLY A 319 -2.93 -10.51 2.24
N VAL A 320 -3.05 -10.89 3.51
CA VAL A 320 -2.33 -10.24 4.62
C VAL A 320 -0.81 -10.32 4.44
N ILE A 321 -0.26 -11.52 4.18
CA ILE A 321 1.20 -11.67 4.06
C ILE A 321 1.75 -11.01 2.79
N THR A 322 0.99 -10.97 1.68
CA THR A 322 1.39 -10.22 0.48
C THR A 322 1.35 -8.71 0.73
N GLY A 323 0.36 -8.21 1.46
CA GLY A 323 0.31 -6.82 1.91
C GLY A 323 1.49 -6.47 2.81
N LEU A 324 1.73 -7.25 3.89
CA LEU A 324 2.88 -7.06 4.77
C LEU A 324 4.20 -7.02 4.02
N ASN A 325 4.43 -7.98 3.12
CA ASN A 325 5.65 -8.06 2.35
C ASN A 325 5.81 -6.86 1.40
N GLY A 326 4.80 -6.54 0.60
CA GLY A 326 4.86 -5.46 -0.39
C GLY A 326 5.06 -4.09 0.23
N PHE A 327 4.32 -3.77 1.30
CA PHE A 327 4.46 -2.48 1.97
C PHE A 327 5.75 -2.37 2.80
N THR A 328 6.30 -3.48 3.29
CA THR A 328 7.65 -3.48 3.90
C THR A 328 8.73 -3.18 2.86
N VAL A 329 8.61 -3.72 1.62
CA VAL A 329 9.47 -3.32 0.49
C VAL A 329 9.40 -1.81 0.31
N SER A 330 8.21 -1.26 0.11
CA SER A 330 8.01 0.16 -0.24
C SER A 330 8.42 1.10 0.88
N ALA A 331 8.00 0.85 2.12
CA ALA A 331 8.40 1.64 3.29
C ALA A 331 9.93 1.70 3.44
N SER A 332 10.60 0.57 3.25
CA SER A 332 12.06 0.53 3.36
C SER A 332 12.76 1.29 2.25
N ARG A 333 12.24 1.28 1.00
CA ARG A 333 12.84 2.03 -0.12
C ARG A 333 12.64 3.53 0.04
N ILE A 334 11.44 3.96 0.47
CA ILE A 334 11.21 5.39 0.70
C ILE A 334 12.08 5.92 1.85
N LEU A 335 12.16 5.19 2.97
CA LEU A 335 13.04 5.57 4.09
C LEU A 335 14.52 5.58 3.70
N MET A 336 14.96 4.60 2.88
CA MET A 336 16.31 4.57 2.33
C MET A 336 16.59 5.79 1.46
N THR A 337 15.69 6.12 0.54
CA THR A 337 15.86 7.25 -0.38
C THR A 337 15.84 8.58 0.39
N MET A 338 14.97 8.76 1.38
CA MET A 338 14.99 9.92 2.28
C MET A 338 16.29 10.02 3.09
N GLY A 339 16.85 8.86 3.51
CA GLY A 339 18.13 8.80 4.20
C GLY A 339 19.30 9.22 3.28
N ARG A 340 19.30 8.76 2.02
CA ARG A 340 20.29 9.16 1.00
C ARG A 340 20.19 10.65 0.66
N ALA A 341 18.97 11.16 0.59
CA ALA A 341 18.68 12.59 0.42
C ALA A 341 19.01 13.45 1.64
N ARG A 342 19.52 12.88 2.73
CA ARG A 342 19.74 13.54 4.02
C ARG A 342 18.49 14.17 4.65
N MET A 343 17.31 13.89 4.11
CA MET A 343 16.01 14.29 4.68
C MET A 343 15.73 13.58 6.01
N LEU A 344 16.23 12.34 6.14
CA LEU A 344 16.25 11.53 7.37
C LEU A 344 17.71 11.18 7.72
N PRO A 345 17.96 10.57 8.91
CA PRO A 345 19.33 10.16 9.27
C PRO A 345 19.98 9.32 8.18
N PRO A 346 21.23 9.64 7.75
CA PRO A 346 21.91 8.97 6.62
C PRO A 346 22.11 7.46 6.79
N VAL A 347 22.06 6.96 8.03
CA VAL A 347 22.16 5.51 8.33
C VAL A 347 21.05 4.70 7.64
N LEU A 348 19.88 5.31 7.41
CA LEU A 348 18.76 4.69 6.68
C LEU A 348 19.09 4.44 5.20
N GLY A 349 19.95 5.26 4.61
CA GLY A 349 20.39 5.14 3.21
C GLY A 349 21.34 3.98 2.91
N ARG A 350 21.80 3.27 3.94
CA ARG A 350 22.79 2.20 3.81
C ARG A 350 22.19 0.91 3.28
N VAL A 351 22.89 0.28 2.31
CA VAL A 351 22.56 -1.05 1.78
C VAL A 351 23.51 -2.08 2.36
N SER A 352 22.99 -3.19 2.84
CA SER A 352 23.78 -4.27 3.43
C SER A 352 24.67 -4.94 2.38
N HIS A 353 25.95 -5.13 2.69
CA HIS A 353 26.90 -5.86 1.84
C HIS A 353 26.53 -7.34 1.67
N ARG A 354 25.95 -7.95 2.70
CA ARG A 354 25.60 -9.37 2.71
C ARG A 354 24.33 -9.67 1.91
N PHE A 355 23.31 -8.81 2.00
CA PHE A 355 21.97 -9.10 1.52
C PHE A 355 21.56 -8.26 0.30
N GLY A 356 22.30 -7.18 -0.02
CA GLY A 356 21.95 -6.27 -1.08
C GLY A 356 20.65 -5.49 -0.86
N THR A 357 20.21 -5.37 0.42
CA THR A 357 18.95 -4.74 0.82
C THR A 357 19.19 -3.67 1.90
N PRO A 358 18.28 -2.69 2.05
CA PRO A 358 18.41 -1.63 3.06
C PRO A 358 17.92 -2.11 4.44
N VAL A 359 18.66 -3.02 5.08
CA VAL A 359 18.27 -3.66 6.35
C VAL A 359 17.90 -2.65 7.43
N VAL A 360 18.65 -1.52 7.55
CA VAL A 360 18.35 -0.48 8.54
C VAL A 360 17.00 0.18 8.27
N ALA A 361 16.69 0.49 7.01
CA ALA A 361 15.40 1.06 6.64
C ALA A 361 14.25 0.05 6.81
N VAL A 362 14.47 -1.23 6.51
CA VAL A 362 13.50 -2.31 6.81
C VAL A 362 13.20 -2.36 8.31
N THR A 363 14.24 -2.37 9.15
CA THR A 363 14.07 -2.39 10.61
C THR A 363 13.33 -1.14 11.10
N ALA A 364 13.68 0.03 10.57
CA ALA A 364 12.99 1.28 10.91
C ALA A 364 11.50 1.24 10.53
N ALA A 365 11.14 0.73 9.35
CA ALA A 365 9.75 0.58 8.94
C ALA A 365 8.95 -0.32 9.90
N ILE A 366 9.53 -1.45 10.30
CA ILE A 366 8.90 -2.35 11.27
C ILE A 366 8.77 -1.69 12.65
N LEU A 367 9.80 -0.98 13.12
CA LEU A 367 9.76 -0.27 14.41
C LEU A 367 8.69 0.83 14.41
N ILE A 368 8.51 1.57 13.31
CA ILE A 368 7.46 2.60 13.19
C ILE A 368 6.07 1.96 13.26
N ALA A 369 5.88 0.78 12.63
CA ALA A 369 4.61 0.08 12.63
C ALA A 369 4.32 -0.68 13.94
N SER A 370 5.34 -1.05 14.71
CA SER A 370 5.24 -1.94 15.88
C SER A 370 4.37 -1.46 17.06
N PRO A 371 4.08 -0.16 17.27
CA PRO A 371 3.14 0.26 18.29
C PRO A 371 1.67 -0.12 18.00
N SER A 372 1.32 -0.35 16.74
CA SER A 372 -0.08 -0.53 16.32
C SER A 372 -0.85 -1.66 17.02
N PRO A 373 -0.28 -2.84 17.33
CA PRO A 373 -1.02 -3.92 17.99
C PRO A 373 -1.51 -3.56 19.39
N PHE A 374 -0.96 -2.52 19.98
CA PHE A 374 -1.34 -2.04 21.32
C PHE A 374 -2.55 -1.10 21.32
N PHE A 375 -3.10 -0.74 20.15
CA PHE A 375 -4.22 0.21 20.03
C PHE A 375 -5.55 -0.43 19.63
N GLY A 376 -5.59 -1.73 19.33
CA GLY A 376 -6.81 -2.47 19.03
C GLY A 376 -7.48 -2.14 17.68
N ARG A 377 -8.68 -2.71 17.48
CA ARG A 377 -9.38 -2.63 16.19
C ARG A 377 -9.85 -1.23 15.83
N SER A 378 -10.24 -0.41 16.80
CA SER A 378 -10.71 0.96 16.54
C SER A 378 -9.63 1.82 15.90
N ALA A 379 -8.37 1.65 16.31
CA ALA A 379 -7.23 2.33 15.70
C ALA A 379 -6.97 1.88 14.25
N LEU A 380 -7.40 0.68 13.85
CA LEU A 380 -7.26 0.22 12.46
C LEU A 380 -8.04 1.10 11.48
N LEU A 381 -9.25 1.53 11.85
CA LEU A 381 -10.05 2.43 11.02
C LEU A 381 -9.36 3.79 10.88
N TRP A 382 -8.82 4.34 11.97
CA TRP A 382 -8.05 5.59 11.91
C TRP A 382 -6.81 5.48 11.01
N ILE A 383 -6.15 4.32 11.05
CA ILE A 383 -4.99 4.02 10.22
C ILE A 383 -5.38 3.95 8.73
N VAL A 384 -6.54 3.35 8.39
CA VAL A 384 -7.10 3.34 7.03
C VAL A 384 -7.28 4.76 6.51
N ASP A 385 -7.92 5.60 7.31
CA ASP A 385 -8.20 6.99 6.98
C ASP A 385 -6.91 7.79 6.74
N MET A 386 -5.95 7.72 7.65
CA MET A 386 -4.65 8.39 7.52
C MET A 386 -3.88 7.92 6.28
N THR A 387 -3.92 6.61 5.99
CA THR A 387 -3.31 6.03 4.79
C THR A 387 -3.93 6.60 3.52
N SER A 388 -5.27 6.70 3.48
CA SER A 388 -6.01 7.21 2.33
C SER A 388 -5.59 8.63 1.96
N VAL A 389 -5.40 9.50 2.95
CA VAL A 389 -4.88 10.86 2.72
C VAL A 389 -3.45 10.81 2.19
N GLY A 390 -2.58 10.05 2.85
CA GLY A 390 -1.17 9.97 2.49
C GLY A 390 -0.94 9.52 1.04
N VAL A 391 -1.60 8.44 0.61
CA VAL A 391 -1.47 7.94 -0.77
C VAL A 391 -2.13 8.86 -1.79
N THR A 392 -3.25 9.51 -1.43
CA THR A 392 -3.95 10.42 -2.36
C THR A 392 -3.11 11.66 -2.69
N VAL A 393 -2.35 12.17 -1.70
CA VAL A 393 -1.35 13.24 -1.95
C VAL A 393 -0.30 12.77 -2.96
N ALA A 394 0.22 11.55 -2.81
CA ALA A 394 1.21 10.99 -3.74
C ALA A 394 0.61 10.77 -5.14
N TYR A 395 -0.64 10.31 -5.25
CA TYR A 395 -1.34 10.16 -6.53
C TYR A 395 -1.47 11.49 -7.26
N PHE A 396 -1.87 12.54 -6.55
CA PHE A 396 -1.97 13.89 -7.09
C PHE A 396 -0.63 14.37 -7.64
N VAL A 397 0.42 14.32 -6.83
CA VAL A 397 1.74 14.81 -7.22
C VAL A 397 2.32 13.97 -8.38
N THR A 398 2.15 12.64 -8.36
CA THR A 398 2.62 11.78 -9.47
C THR A 398 1.90 12.11 -10.78
N CYS A 399 0.61 12.45 -10.75
CA CYS A 399 -0.10 12.92 -11.94
C CYS A 399 0.48 14.25 -12.45
N LEU A 400 0.85 15.19 -11.56
CA LEU A 400 1.51 16.44 -11.96
C LEU A 400 2.90 16.17 -12.57
N VAL A 401 3.67 15.24 -11.98
CA VAL A 401 4.95 14.80 -12.55
C VAL A 401 4.76 14.19 -13.94
N ALA A 402 3.75 13.34 -14.12
CA ALA A 402 3.44 12.75 -15.42
C ALA A 402 3.08 13.80 -16.48
N PHE A 403 2.37 14.87 -16.08
CA PHE A 403 2.07 15.99 -16.96
C PHE A 403 3.37 16.70 -17.42
N LYS A 404 4.29 16.98 -16.50
CA LYS A 404 5.56 17.66 -16.79
C LYS A 404 6.45 16.79 -17.69
N ILE A 405 6.64 15.52 -17.36
CA ILE A 405 7.43 14.57 -18.16
C ILE A 405 6.88 14.40 -19.57
N ALA A 406 5.54 14.43 -19.75
CA ALA A 406 4.94 14.36 -21.08
C ALA A 406 5.32 15.53 -22.00
N GLU A 407 5.80 16.64 -21.46
CA GLU A 407 6.35 17.76 -22.24
C GLU A 407 7.80 17.52 -22.66
N GLU A 408 8.59 16.93 -21.76
CA GLU A 408 10.05 16.79 -21.91
C GLU A 408 10.47 15.60 -22.77
N ASP A 409 9.66 14.52 -22.85
CA ASP A 409 10.05 13.21 -23.37
C ASP A 409 10.03 13.09 -24.93
N GLY A 410 9.84 14.20 -25.65
CA GLY A 410 9.94 14.25 -27.12
C GLY A 410 8.97 13.31 -27.86
N TRP A 411 7.84 12.94 -27.26
CA TRP A 411 6.84 12.06 -27.85
C TRP A 411 6.15 12.73 -29.05
N SER A 412 5.53 11.92 -29.92
CA SER A 412 4.69 12.48 -30.98
C SER A 412 3.58 13.34 -30.39
N PRO A 413 3.20 14.47 -31.04
CA PRO A 413 2.24 15.44 -30.47
C PRO A 413 0.92 14.82 -29.97
N GLY A 414 0.42 13.79 -30.65
CA GLY A 414 -0.81 13.09 -30.24
C GLY A 414 -0.63 12.28 -28.95
N LYS A 415 0.51 11.62 -28.75
CA LYS A 415 0.82 10.87 -27.52
C LYS A 415 1.03 11.80 -26.36
N THR A 416 1.74 12.91 -26.57
CA THR A 416 1.93 13.96 -25.56
C THR A 416 0.61 14.53 -25.10
N LYS A 417 -0.29 14.88 -26.04
CA LYS A 417 -1.63 15.40 -25.71
C LYS A 417 -2.44 14.39 -24.88
N LEU A 418 -2.45 13.13 -25.28
CA LEU A 418 -3.20 12.08 -24.55
C LEU A 418 -2.63 11.88 -23.15
N ALA A 419 -1.31 11.82 -23.00
CA ALA A 419 -0.62 11.67 -21.71
C ALA A 419 -0.97 12.84 -20.76
N LYS A 420 -0.94 14.09 -21.25
CA LYS A 420 -1.33 15.28 -20.49
C LYS A 420 -2.79 15.24 -20.05
N VAL A 421 -3.72 14.85 -20.95
CA VAL A 421 -5.14 14.72 -20.59
C VAL A 421 -5.32 13.67 -19.48
N ILE A 422 -4.69 12.50 -19.60
CA ILE A 422 -4.76 11.45 -18.57
C ILE A 422 -4.19 11.96 -17.24
N ALA A 423 -3.05 12.65 -17.28
CA ALA A 423 -2.40 13.21 -16.09
C ALA A 423 -3.29 14.28 -15.40
N ILE A 424 -3.92 15.18 -16.18
CA ILE A 424 -4.85 16.18 -15.63
C ILE A 424 -6.09 15.49 -15.03
N VAL A 425 -6.68 14.53 -15.72
CA VAL A 425 -7.83 13.78 -15.21
C VAL A 425 -7.46 13.06 -13.92
N GLY A 426 -6.30 12.39 -13.89
CA GLY A 426 -5.80 11.73 -12.68
C GLY A 426 -5.57 12.71 -11.51
N ALA A 427 -5.01 13.90 -11.77
CA ALA A 427 -4.84 14.94 -10.76
C ALA A 427 -6.19 15.45 -10.22
N VAL A 428 -7.16 15.71 -11.09
CA VAL A 428 -8.51 16.13 -10.70
C VAL A 428 -9.20 15.04 -9.86
N LEU A 429 -9.09 13.77 -10.25
CA LEU A 429 -9.62 12.65 -9.48
C LEU A 429 -8.97 12.56 -8.10
N SER A 430 -7.65 12.71 -8.01
CA SER A 430 -6.94 12.70 -6.73
C SER A 430 -7.38 13.84 -5.81
N VAL A 431 -7.58 15.05 -6.36
CA VAL A 431 -8.15 16.16 -5.59
C VAL A 431 -9.59 15.84 -5.16
N GLY A 432 -10.41 15.26 -6.04
CA GLY A 432 -11.77 14.81 -5.72
C GLY A 432 -11.78 13.81 -4.56
N PHE A 433 -10.92 12.81 -4.57
CA PHE A 433 -10.76 11.86 -3.49
C PHE A 433 -10.30 12.54 -2.19
N LEU A 434 -9.34 13.48 -2.27
CA LEU A 434 -8.88 14.21 -1.10
C LEU A 434 -10.00 15.05 -0.47
N LEU A 435 -10.81 15.70 -1.30
CA LEU A 435 -11.97 16.46 -0.82
C LEU A 435 -13.03 15.56 -0.18
N LEU A 436 -13.28 14.36 -0.74
CA LEU A 436 -14.17 13.36 -0.13
C LEU A 436 -13.68 12.88 1.25
N LEU A 437 -12.38 12.89 1.50
CA LEU A 437 -11.80 12.50 2.79
C LEU A 437 -11.79 13.64 3.82
N ILE A 438 -11.53 14.89 3.40
CA ILE A 438 -11.25 16.00 4.31
C ILE A 438 -12.48 16.87 4.58
N VAL A 439 -13.42 17.00 3.61
CA VAL A 439 -14.56 17.88 3.77
C VAL A 439 -15.59 17.29 4.74
N PRO A 440 -15.92 17.98 5.85
CA PRO A 440 -16.92 17.49 6.80
C PRO A 440 -18.28 17.29 6.13
N GLY A 441 -18.92 16.14 6.42
CA GLY A 441 -20.24 15.79 5.84
C GLY A 441 -20.17 15.16 4.46
N SER A 442 -18.99 14.98 3.87
CA SER A 442 -18.82 14.15 2.66
C SER A 442 -19.00 12.65 3.00
N PRO A 443 -19.33 11.80 2.02
CA PRO A 443 -19.55 10.36 2.25
C PRO A 443 -18.35 9.60 2.83
N GLY A 444 -17.13 10.11 2.62
CA GLY A 444 -15.88 9.51 3.11
C GLY A 444 -15.16 10.37 4.14
N ALA A 445 -15.85 11.36 4.77
CA ALA A 445 -15.20 12.28 5.70
C ALA A 445 -14.54 11.56 6.86
N LEU A 446 -13.28 11.92 7.14
CA LEU A 446 -12.54 11.39 8.27
C LEU A 446 -13.20 11.76 9.61
N ALA A 447 -13.15 10.82 10.54
CA ALA A 447 -13.51 11.08 11.93
C ALA A 447 -12.51 12.06 12.60
N THR A 448 -12.84 12.52 13.80
CA THR A 448 -12.02 13.53 14.52
C THR A 448 -10.64 12.96 14.90
N GLU A 449 -10.57 11.70 15.30
CA GLU A 449 -9.35 11.07 15.79
C GLU A 449 -8.28 10.91 14.68
N PRO A 450 -8.61 10.41 13.46
CA PRO A 450 -7.69 10.41 12.33
C PRO A 450 -7.20 11.82 11.97
N LEU A 451 -8.08 12.84 12.02
CA LEU A 451 -7.68 14.22 11.74
C LEU A 451 -6.66 14.76 12.76
N ILE A 452 -6.85 14.46 14.04
CA ILE A 452 -5.89 14.84 15.09
C ILE A 452 -4.56 14.13 14.88
N ALA A 453 -4.57 12.84 14.59
CA ALA A 453 -3.36 12.06 14.34
C ALA A 453 -2.63 12.54 13.07
N LEU A 454 -3.37 12.88 12.01
CA LEU A 454 -2.81 13.46 10.79
C LEU A 454 -2.19 14.84 11.06
N ALA A 455 -2.87 15.69 11.82
CA ALA A 455 -2.32 16.98 12.22
C ALA A 455 -1.04 16.85 13.05
N ALA A 456 -1.00 15.92 14.00
CA ALA A 456 0.22 15.60 14.75
C ALA A 456 1.36 15.12 13.83
N TRP A 457 1.06 14.30 12.83
CA TRP A 457 2.04 13.85 11.83
C TRP A 457 2.58 14.99 10.97
N VAL A 458 1.71 15.93 10.55
CA VAL A 458 2.11 17.13 9.82
C VAL A 458 3.03 18.01 10.67
N VAL A 459 2.66 18.24 11.94
CA VAL A 459 3.51 19.00 12.88
C VAL A 459 4.86 18.33 13.06
N LEU A 460 4.88 17.01 13.25
CA LEU A 460 6.13 16.24 13.34
C LEU A 460 6.96 16.40 12.05
N GLY A 461 6.33 16.35 10.88
CA GLY A 461 6.98 16.58 9.59
C GLY A 461 7.60 17.95 9.47
N ILE A 462 6.90 19.00 9.92
CA ILE A 462 7.44 20.37 9.95
C ILE A 462 8.65 20.45 10.87
N VAL A 463 8.59 19.84 12.05
CA VAL A 463 9.73 19.80 13.00
C VAL A 463 10.93 19.10 12.36
N PHE A 464 10.75 17.92 11.78
CA PHE A 464 11.83 17.21 11.08
C PHE A 464 12.38 18.01 9.90
N PHE A 465 11.51 18.62 9.11
CA PHE A 465 11.91 19.46 8.00
C PHE A 465 12.80 20.63 8.44
N VAL A 466 12.37 21.37 9.47
CA VAL A 466 13.13 22.51 10.01
C VAL A 466 14.47 22.07 10.57
N LEU A 467 14.51 20.98 11.35
CA LEU A 467 15.74 20.43 11.93
C LEU A 467 16.72 19.91 10.86
N ARG A 468 16.23 19.36 9.77
CA ARG A 468 17.05 18.77 8.71
C ARG A 468 17.37 19.73 7.57
N LYS A 469 16.65 20.84 7.47
CA LYS A 469 16.81 21.83 6.39
C LYS A 469 18.25 22.25 6.18
N PRO A 470 19.05 22.64 7.20
CA PRO A 470 20.45 23.03 6.99
C PRO A 470 21.27 21.93 6.33
N THR A 471 21.11 20.68 6.79
CA THR A 471 21.85 19.53 6.24
C THR A 471 21.41 19.17 4.81
N VAL A 472 20.14 19.38 4.49
CA VAL A 472 19.60 19.15 3.13
C VAL A 472 20.05 20.24 2.19
N ASP A 473 20.09 21.49 2.64
CA ASP A 473 20.49 22.64 1.82
C ASP A 473 22.00 22.68 1.53
N GLU A 474 22.83 22.06 2.37
CA GLU A 474 24.28 21.89 2.12
C GLU A 474 24.58 21.03 0.89
N MET A 475 23.65 20.15 0.48
CA MET A 475 23.83 19.32 -0.71
C MET A 475 23.35 20.07 -1.96
N PRO A 476 24.21 20.33 -2.98
CA PRO A 476 23.78 20.90 -4.25
C PRO A 476 22.65 20.07 -4.88
N GLU A 477 21.73 20.73 -5.58
CA GLU A 477 20.54 20.06 -6.13
C GLU A 477 20.92 19.01 -7.17
N GLU A 478 21.92 19.28 -8.00
CA GLU A 478 22.50 18.32 -8.96
C GLU A 478 23.06 17.08 -8.27
N GLN A 479 23.76 17.25 -7.14
CA GLN A 479 24.30 16.13 -6.37
C GLN A 479 23.17 15.31 -5.69
N LEU A 480 22.15 16.00 -5.20
CA LEU A 480 20.98 15.35 -4.60
C LEU A 480 20.23 14.52 -5.65
N GLU A 481 20.01 15.10 -6.82
CA GLU A 481 19.37 14.42 -7.95
C GLU A 481 20.20 13.21 -8.39
N GLN A 482 21.50 13.36 -8.53
CA GLN A 482 22.42 12.27 -8.89
C GLN A 482 22.37 11.12 -7.87
N VAL A 483 22.44 11.41 -6.57
CA VAL A 483 22.36 10.39 -5.50
C VAL A 483 21.05 9.62 -5.51
N ILE A 484 19.94 10.26 -5.88
CA ILE A 484 18.61 9.63 -5.88
C ILE A 484 18.30 8.95 -7.21
N LEU A 485 18.66 9.57 -8.34
CA LEU A 485 18.36 9.01 -9.66
C LEU A 485 19.37 7.93 -10.10
N GLU A 486 20.60 7.96 -9.60
CA GLU A 486 21.61 6.94 -9.90
C GLU A 486 21.67 5.81 -8.84
N GLY A 487 21.11 6.01 -7.66
CA GLY A 487 21.09 5.07 -6.53
C GLY A 487 19.97 4.07 -6.60
#